data_c4753e2743ab14e21370f0664f001f5b
#
_entry.id   c4753e2743ab14e21370f0664f001f5b
#
_cell.length_a   1.000
_cell.length_b   1.000
_cell.length_c   1.000
_cell.angle_alpha   90.00
_cell.angle_beta   90.00
_cell.angle_gamma   90.00
#
_symmetry.space_group_name_H-M   'P 1'
#
loop_
_entity.id
_entity.type
_entity.pdbx_description
1 polymer ?
#
loop_
_entity_poly.entity_id
_entity_poly.type
_entity_poly.pdbx_seq_one_letter_code
_entity_poly.pdbx_strand_id
1 'polypeptide(L)'
;MEQKHPADIYTEVLDHLWNGLGLEEKGWKRLKKGDFKKRTKNGLTYLIWFERSRYNYLDYEIGLGNVEVGFSCTIKLGNDLLYAFDMESPAGGLRFQMLTEDLRLNTALLDTFIPLVKAHYLDFIDCFEADPAGTLQSVCAPFIRPEDYSWRIHVDEQMVERYGTPEQLVEYHRQVELCETPEYKAKDGMGSMLFHLSHANDVDQAWATSRTREELDQVVEPFVQAKRHTGQWTQEDEAGYQLYRQETDPEKRTFRVWYLIANPRGLPKEFVQKELEFRWKLFPEKKE
;
A
#
# COMPACT_ATOMS: atom_id res chain seq x y z
N MET A 1 -7.02 -24.84 21.66
CA MET A 1 -6.53 -24.43 20.32
C MET A 1 -5.00 -24.52 20.34
N GLU A 2 -4.42 -25.08 19.32
CA GLU A 2 -2.95 -25.09 19.18
C GLU A 2 -2.46 -23.65 18.99
N GLN A 3 -1.51 -23.24 19.82
CA GLN A 3 -0.93 -21.89 19.71
C GLN A 3 -0.03 -21.84 18.47
N LYS A 4 -0.40 -20.99 17.50
CA LYS A 4 0.38 -20.81 16.27
C LYS A 4 1.52 -19.83 16.48
N HIS A 5 2.59 -20.02 15.75
CA HIS A 5 3.68 -19.06 15.65
C HIS A 5 3.43 -18.07 14.47
N PRO A 6 3.94 -16.83 14.48
CA PRO A 6 3.82 -15.93 13.32
C PRO A 6 4.26 -16.55 11.98
N ALA A 7 5.22 -17.49 12.01
CA ALA A 7 5.65 -18.22 10.82
C ALA A 7 4.59 -19.16 10.26
N ASP A 8 3.72 -19.71 11.11
CA ASP A 8 2.63 -20.59 10.68
C ASP A 8 1.56 -19.79 9.97
N ILE A 9 1.20 -18.61 10.53
CA ILE A 9 0.29 -17.66 9.87
C ILE A 9 0.84 -17.22 8.51
N TYR A 10 2.14 -16.90 8.45
CA TYR A 10 2.77 -16.56 7.17
C TYR A 10 2.66 -17.70 6.15
N THR A 11 2.87 -18.94 6.58
CA THR A 11 2.72 -20.12 5.71
C THR A 11 1.28 -20.26 5.21
N GLU A 12 0.31 -20.06 6.08
CA GLU A 12 -1.12 -20.10 5.72
C GLU A 12 -1.51 -18.99 4.73
N VAL A 13 -0.94 -17.78 4.86
CA VAL A 13 -1.10 -16.70 3.84
C VAL A 13 -0.63 -17.18 2.48
N LEU A 14 0.57 -17.76 2.43
CA LEU A 14 1.14 -18.27 1.17
C LEU A 14 0.30 -19.40 0.57
N ASP A 15 -0.18 -20.31 1.39
CA ASP A 15 -1.01 -21.44 0.94
C ASP A 15 -2.37 -20.95 0.41
N HIS A 16 -2.99 -19.99 1.10
CA HIS A 16 -4.26 -19.39 0.70
C HIS A 16 -4.13 -18.69 -0.67
N LEU A 17 -3.11 -17.85 -0.84
CA LEU A 17 -2.87 -17.15 -2.10
C LEU A 17 -2.45 -18.11 -3.23
N TRP A 18 -1.60 -19.10 -2.95
CA TRP A 18 -1.19 -20.10 -3.94
C TRP A 18 -2.38 -20.83 -4.54
N ASN A 19 -3.25 -21.34 -3.67
CA ASN A 19 -4.46 -22.07 -4.07
C ASN A 19 -5.50 -21.15 -4.73
N GLY A 20 -5.77 -19.99 -4.12
CA GLY A 20 -6.77 -19.03 -4.61
C GLY A 20 -6.43 -18.45 -5.98
N LEU A 21 -5.14 -18.28 -6.30
CA LEU A 21 -4.67 -17.81 -7.59
C LEU A 21 -4.55 -18.93 -8.66
N GLY A 22 -4.62 -20.22 -8.27
CA GLY A 22 -4.49 -21.36 -9.19
C GLY A 22 -3.11 -21.44 -9.85
N LEU A 23 -2.06 -21.11 -9.12
CA LEU A 23 -0.72 -20.92 -9.70
C LEU A 23 -0.07 -22.22 -10.18
N GLU A 24 -0.36 -23.36 -9.53
CA GLU A 24 0.21 -24.65 -9.90
C GLU A 24 -0.20 -25.05 -11.33
N GLU A 25 -1.48 -24.91 -11.66
CA GLU A 25 -2.03 -25.24 -12.98
C GLU A 25 -1.49 -24.32 -14.08
N LYS A 26 -1.11 -23.09 -13.71
CA LYS A 26 -0.48 -22.11 -14.61
C LYS A 26 1.05 -22.29 -14.75
N GLY A 27 1.63 -23.34 -14.16
CA GLY A 27 3.05 -23.66 -14.28
C GLY A 27 3.99 -22.82 -13.43
N TRP A 28 3.47 -22.16 -12.40
CA TRP A 28 4.27 -21.43 -11.42
C TRP A 28 4.98 -22.42 -10.48
N LYS A 29 6.04 -21.93 -9.83
CA LYS A 29 6.79 -22.67 -8.82
C LYS A 29 6.85 -21.87 -7.53
N ARG A 30 6.58 -22.53 -6.41
CA ARG A 30 6.80 -21.98 -5.09
C ARG A 30 8.27 -22.16 -4.69
N LEU A 31 8.95 -21.09 -4.35
CA LEU A 31 10.33 -21.12 -3.91
C LEU A 31 10.42 -21.40 -2.41
N LYS A 32 11.58 -21.87 -1.94
CA LYS A 32 11.82 -22.19 -0.51
C LYS A 32 11.60 -21.00 0.44
N LYS A 33 11.78 -19.76 -0.06
CA LYS A 33 11.55 -18.53 0.72
C LYS A 33 10.09 -18.08 0.75
N GLY A 34 9.23 -18.74 0.01
CA GLY A 34 7.80 -18.42 -0.08
C GLY A 34 7.39 -17.75 -1.39
N ASP A 35 8.30 -17.12 -2.12
CA ASP A 35 7.97 -16.44 -3.37
C ASP A 35 7.43 -17.40 -4.43
N PHE A 36 6.55 -16.89 -5.30
CA PHE A 36 6.00 -17.64 -6.44
C PHE A 36 6.64 -17.12 -7.73
N LYS A 37 7.12 -18.04 -8.57
CA LYS A 37 7.91 -17.70 -9.75
C LYS A 37 7.52 -18.53 -10.97
N LYS A 38 7.39 -17.85 -12.13
CA LYS A 38 7.31 -18.47 -13.47
C LYS A 38 8.38 -17.84 -14.37
N ARG A 39 9.05 -18.64 -15.19
CA ARG A 39 9.99 -18.16 -16.22
C ARG A 39 9.49 -18.55 -17.60
N THR A 40 9.58 -17.61 -18.53
CA THR A 40 9.27 -17.84 -19.94
C THR A 40 10.50 -18.27 -20.73
N LYS A 41 10.26 -18.81 -21.93
CA LYS A 41 11.34 -19.13 -22.88
C LYS A 41 12.07 -17.87 -23.39
N ASN A 42 11.39 -16.72 -23.38
CA ASN A 42 11.93 -15.45 -23.85
C ASN A 42 12.72 -14.68 -22.76
N GLY A 43 13.01 -15.34 -21.64
CA GLY A 43 13.84 -14.78 -20.57
C GLY A 43 13.08 -13.93 -19.54
N LEU A 44 11.77 -13.68 -19.74
CA LEU A 44 10.97 -12.99 -18.73
C LEU A 44 10.82 -13.84 -17.47
N THR A 45 10.83 -13.18 -16.36
CA THR A 45 10.55 -13.76 -15.05
C THR A 45 9.34 -13.07 -14.45
N TYR A 46 8.31 -13.84 -14.17
CA TYR A 46 7.14 -13.43 -13.40
C TYR A 46 7.35 -13.84 -11.95
N LEU A 47 7.16 -12.91 -11.02
CA LEU A 47 7.46 -13.13 -9.63
C LEU A 47 6.38 -12.48 -8.76
N ILE A 48 5.81 -13.25 -7.85
CA ILE A 48 5.06 -12.72 -6.69
C ILE A 48 5.98 -12.96 -5.50
N TRP A 49 6.53 -11.88 -4.96
CA TRP A 49 7.43 -11.96 -3.82
C TRP A 49 6.74 -11.44 -2.58
N PHE A 50 7.14 -11.97 -1.43
CA PHE A 50 6.54 -11.68 -0.14
C PHE A 50 7.56 -11.14 0.83
N GLU A 51 7.15 -10.13 1.57
CA GLU A 51 7.92 -9.55 2.66
C GLU A 51 7.16 -9.72 3.96
N ARG A 52 7.79 -10.31 4.96
CA ARG A 52 7.26 -10.38 6.32
C ARG A 52 7.96 -9.38 7.21
N SER A 53 7.22 -8.72 8.08
CA SER A 53 7.79 -7.85 9.09
C SER A 53 8.65 -8.67 10.07
N ARG A 54 9.81 -8.15 10.42
CA ARG A 54 10.66 -8.70 11.50
C ARG A 54 10.06 -8.48 12.89
N TYR A 55 9.05 -7.63 12.99
CA TYR A 55 8.36 -7.31 14.23
C TYR A 55 7.06 -8.12 14.41
N ASN A 56 6.85 -9.16 13.61
CA ASN A 56 5.71 -10.05 13.76
C ASN A 56 5.79 -10.82 15.07
N TYR A 57 4.70 -10.82 15.84
CA TYR A 57 4.57 -11.52 17.10
C TYR A 57 3.13 -12.01 17.32
N LEU A 58 2.99 -13.01 18.18
CA LEU A 58 1.71 -13.51 18.70
C LEU A 58 1.86 -13.78 20.19
N ASP A 59 0.99 -13.21 21.00
CA ASP A 59 0.92 -13.43 22.43
C ASP A 59 -0.53 -13.77 22.81
N TYR A 60 -0.77 -15.05 23.02
CA TYR A 60 -2.10 -15.57 23.33
C TYR A 60 -2.48 -15.36 24.80
N GLU A 61 -1.55 -15.09 25.69
CA GLU A 61 -1.82 -14.83 27.10
C GLU A 61 -2.49 -13.48 27.29
N ILE A 62 -2.00 -12.47 26.58
CA ILE A 62 -2.56 -11.11 26.62
C ILE A 62 -3.52 -10.82 25.46
N GLY A 63 -3.73 -11.78 24.54
CA GLY A 63 -4.63 -11.62 23.39
C GLY A 63 -4.16 -10.60 22.36
N LEU A 64 -2.84 -10.42 22.20
CA LEU A 64 -2.27 -9.46 21.25
C LEU A 64 -1.44 -10.15 20.18
N GLY A 65 -1.49 -9.62 18.97
CA GLY A 65 -0.69 -10.13 17.86
C GLY A 65 -0.54 -9.13 16.73
N ASN A 66 0.60 -9.20 16.07
CA ASN A 66 0.88 -8.47 14.85
C ASN A 66 1.57 -9.41 13.87
N VAL A 67 0.93 -9.69 12.73
CA VAL A 67 1.54 -10.45 11.64
C VAL A 67 1.30 -9.68 10.35
N GLU A 68 2.29 -8.90 9.97
CA GLU A 68 2.27 -8.09 8.76
C GLU A 68 2.99 -8.80 7.62
N VAL A 69 2.33 -8.85 6.48
CA VAL A 69 2.87 -9.39 5.23
C VAL A 69 2.62 -8.38 4.11
N GLY A 70 3.68 -8.04 3.40
CA GLY A 70 3.61 -7.31 2.14
C GLY A 70 3.85 -8.26 0.98
N PHE A 71 3.32 -7.92 -0.19
CA PHE A 71 3.67 -8.62 -1.41
C PHE A 71 3.62 -7.71 -2.63
N SER A 72 4.36 -8.06 -3.64
CA SER A 72 4.41 -7.36 -4.92
C SER A 72 4.49 -8.37 -6.06
N CYS A 73 3.83 -8.06 -7.16
CA CYS A 73 3.79 -8.85 -8.37
C CYS A 73 4.64 -8.15 -9.44
N THR A 74 5.67 -8.80 -9.96
CA THR A 74 6.63 -8.15 -10.86
C THR A 74 6.93 -8.96 -12.12
N ILE A 75 7.17 -8.24 -13.22
CA ILE A 75 7.74 -8.80 -14.47
C ILE A 75 9.14 -8.24 -14.62
N LYS A 76 10.09 -9.13 -14.82
CA LYS A 76 11.51 -8.79 -14.97
C LYS A 76 12.12 -9.41 -16.22
N LEU A 77 13.07 -8.70 -16.82
CA LEU A 77 13.96 -9.23 -17.84
C LEU A 77 15.41 -9.15 -17.32
N GLY A 78 15.98 -10.30 -16.96
CA GLY A 78 17.24 -10.29 -16.21
C GLY A 78 17.07 -9.66 -14.84
N ASN A 79 17.75 -8.52 -14.60
CA ASN A 79 17.64 -7.73 -13.39
C ASN A 79 16.69 -6.54 -13.53
N ASP A 80 16.28 -6.20 -14.76
CA ASP A 80 15.46 -5.03 -15.04
C ASP A 80 14.01 -5.31 -14.63
N LEU A 81 13.43 -4.42 -13.84
CA LEU A 81 12.02 -4.42 -13.51
C LEU A 81 11.26 -3.76 -14.65
N LEU A 82 10.38 -4.48 -15.31
CA LEU A 82 9.59 -3.98 -16.44
C LEU A 82 8.17 -3.56 -16.02
N TYR A 83 7.61 -4.27 -15.05
CA TYR A 83 6.25 -4.04 -14.58
C TYR A 83 6.15 -4.45 -13.12
N ALA A 84 5.40 -3.69 -12.35
CA ALA A 84 5.01 -4.07 -10.99
C ALA A 84 3.53 -3.77 -10.76
N PHE A 85 2.85 -4.69 -10.09
CA PHE A 85 1.53 -4.50 -9.51
C PHE A 85 1.65 -4.68 -8.01
N ASP A 86 1.30 -3.65 -7.27
CA ASP A 86 1.36 -3.60 -5.81
C ASP A 86 -0.04 -3.36 -5.26
N MET A 87 -0.41 -4.12 -4.25
CA MET A 87 -1.55 -3.78 -3.40
C MET A 87 -1.11 -2.71 -2.40
N GLU A 88 -1.95 -1.72 -2.18
CA GLU A 88 -1.71 -0.70 -1.14
C GLU A 88 -2.68 -0.90 0.02
N SER A 89 -2.16 -0.89 1.24
CA SER A 89 -3.02 -0.93 2.42
C SER A 89 -3.74 0.42 2.58
N PRO A 90 -4.89 0.46 3.25
CA PRO A 90 -5.56 1.72 3.58
C PRO A 90 -4.66 2.72 4.32
N ALA A 91 -3.58 2.23 4.88
CA ALA A 91 -2.53 2.99 5.55
C ALA A 91 -1.46 3.56 4.59
N GLY A 92 -1.57 3.33 3.29
CA GLY A 92 -0.59 3.78 2.30
C GLY A 92 0.70 2.95 2.25
N GLY A 93 0.71 1.75 2.82
CA GLY A 93 1.87 0.84 2.80
C GLY A 93 1.60 -0.43 1.99
N LEU A 94 2.67 -1.17 1.67
CA LEU A 94 2.59 -2.46 0.98
C LEU A 94 2.40 -3.65 1.95
N ARG A 95 2.29 -3.40 3.25
CA ARG A 95 2.11 -4.42 4.28
C ARG A 95 0.71 -4.38 4.86
N PHE A 96 0.16 -5.55 5.08
CA PHE A 96 -1.18 -5.76 5.58
C PHE A 96 -1.12 -6.58 6.86
N GLN A 97 -1.93 -6.21 7.84
CA GLN A 97 -2.17 -7.03 9.03
C GLN A 97 -2.96 -8.26 8.65
N MET A 98 -2.37 -9.44 8.87
CA MET A 98 -2.94 -10.74 8.47
C MET A 98 -3.76 -11.42 9.55
N LEU A 99 -3.96 -10.78 10.68
CA LEU A 99 -4.75 -11.34 11.79
C LEU A 99 -6.10 -10.65 11.94
N THR A 100 -7.09 -11.43 12.33
CA THR A 100 -8.32 -10.93 12.91
C THR A 100 -8.11 -10.56 14.39
N GLU A 101 -9.10 -9.93 15.03
CA GLU A 101 -9.09 -9.64 16.48
C GLU A 101 -8.92 -10.91 17.33
N ASP A 102 -9.42 -12.05 16.87
CA ASP A 102 -9.27 -13.37 17.52
C ASP A 102 -7.91 -14.05 17.26
N LEU A 103 -6.92 -13.33 16.76
CA LEU A 103 -5.57 -13.83 16.41
C LEU A 103 -5.57 -14.99 15.40
N ARG A 104 -6.53 -14.99 14.48
CA ARG A 104 -6.64 -15.96 13.37
C ARG A 104 -6.24 -15.30 12.05
N LEU A 105 -5.90 -16.13 11.08
CA LEU A 105 -5.67 -15.64 9.72
C LEU A 105 -6.91 -14.92 9.18
N ASN A 106 -6.73 -13.71 8.68
CA ASN A 106 -7.77 -12.92 8.02
C ASN A 106 -7.95 -13.37 6.56
N THR A 107 -8.63 -14.48 6.36
CA THR A 107 -8.89 -15.01 5.01
C THR A 107 -9.77 -14.08 4.18
N ALA A 108 -10.70 -13.36 4.81
CA ALA A 108 -11.56 -12.40 4.12
C ALA A 108 -10.74 -11.28 3.45
N LEU A 109 -9.67 -10.80 4.10
CA LEU A 109 -8.74 -9.85 3.50
C LEU A 109 -8.03 -10.46 2.29
N LEU A 110 -7.51 -11.69 2.43
CA LEU A 110 -6.82 -12.37 1.34
C LEU A 110 -7.74 -12.63 0.14
N ASP A 111 -9.01 -12.92 0.40
CA ASP A 111 -10.02 -13.12 -0.64
C ASP A 111 -10.30 -11.82 -1.43
N THR A 112 -10.06 -10.64 -0.85
CA THR A 112 -10.12 -9.37 -1.61
C THR A 112 -8.92 -9.18 -2.54
N PHE A 113 -7.77 -9.76 -2.21
CA PHE A 113 -6.55 -9.64 -3.04
C PHE A 113 -6.58 -10.51 -4.27
N ILE A 114 -7.14 -11.72 -4.16
CA ILE A 114 -7.14 -12.72 -5.24
C ILE A 114 -7.71 -12.16 -6.55
N PRO A 115 -8.91 -11.55 -6.62
CA PRO A 115 -9.45 -11.01 -7.85
C PRO A 115 -8.60 -9.87 -8.43
N LEU A 116 -8.00 -9.02 -7.58
CA LEU A 116 -7.15 -7.92 -8.04
C LEU A 116 -5.84 -8.43 -8.63
N VAL A 117 -5.18 -9.39 -7.98
CA VAL A 117 -3.97 -10.03 -8.51
C VAL A 117 -4.29 -10.79 -9.81
N LYS A 118 -5.45 -11.46 -9.91
CA LYS A 118 -5.87 -12.09 -11.16
C LYS A 118 -6.01 -11.05 -12.26
N ALA A 119 -6.83 -10.03 -12.07
CA ALA A 119 -7.17 -9.05 -13.10
C ALA A 119 -5.96 -8.21 -13.54
N HIS A 120 -5.16 -7.71 -12.59
CA HIS A 120 -4.09 -6.74 -12.88
C HIS A 120 -2.71 -7.37 -13.10
N TYR A 121 -2.54 -8.65 -12.76
CA TYR A 121 -1.25 -9.30 -12.93
C TYR A 121 -1.33 -10.60 -13.73
N LEU A 122 -2.15 -11.58 -13.35
CA LEU A 122 -2.17 -12.87 -14.06
C LEU A 122 -2.82 -12.75 -15.44
N ASP A 123 -3.96 -12.09 -15.54
CA ASP A 123 -4.65 -11.86 -16.83
C ASP A 123 -3.83 -10.90 -17.70
N PHE A 124 -3.17 -9.90 -17.09
CA PHE A 124 -2.22 -9.04 -17.78
C PHE A 124 -1.08 -9.86 -18.42
N ILE A 125 -0.48 -10.81 -17.67
CA ILE A 125 0.57 -11.70 -18.20
C ILE A 125 0.04 -12.54 -19.36
N ASP A 126 -1.14 -13.16 -19.18
CA ASP A 126 -1.73 -14.03 -20.21
C ASP A 126 -2.01 -13.21 -21.50
N CYS A 127 -2.53 -11.99 -21.39
CA CYS A 127 -2.71 -11.08 -22.52
C CYS A 127 -1.38 -10.63 -23.13
N PHE A 128 -0.41 -10.27 -22.29
CA PHE A 128 0.91 -9.80 -22.71
C PHE A 128 1.71 -10.89 -23.44
N GLU A 129 1.63 -12.15 -23.01
CA GLU A 129 2.24 -13.26 -23.71
C GLU A 129 1.61 -13.49 -25.10
N ALA A 130 0.32 -13.19 -25.26
CA ALA A 130 -0.41 -13.36 -26.53
C ALA A 130 -0.22 -12.16 -27.49
N ASP A 131 -0.34 -10.94 -26.98
CA ASP A 131 -0.22 -9.70 -27.76
C ASP A 131 0.40 -8.60 -26.88
N PRO A 132 1.73 -8.46 -26.85
CA PRO A 132 2.41 -7.48 -26.03
C PRO A 132 1.99 -6.03 -26.34
N ALA A 133 1.98 -5.65 -27.61
CA ALA A 133 1.67 -4.28 -28.01
C ALA A 133 0.20 -3.92 -27.73
N GLY A 134 -0.74 -4.81 -28.03
CA GLY A 134 -2.16 -4.59 -27.72
C GLY A 134 -2.42 -4.48 -26.22
N THR A 135 -1.71 -5.27 -25.41
CA THR A 135 -1.82 -5.22 -23.93
C THR A 135 -1.29 -3.91 -23.37
N LEU A 136 -0.17 -3.41 -23.90
CA LEU A 136 0.43 -2.15 -23.47
C LEU A 136 -0.41 -0.92 -23.81
N GLN A 137 -1.36 -1.03 -24.74
CA GLN A 137 -2.25 0.09 -25.07
C GLN A 137 -3.04 0.61 -23.84
N SER A 138 -3.39 -0.28 -22.93
CA SER A 138 -4.15 0.09 -21.71
C SER A 138 -3.28 0.57 -20.54
N VAL A 139 -1.96 0.42 -20.64
CA VAL A 139 -1.02 0.69 -19.52
C VAL A 139 0.18 1.53 -19.94
N CYS A 140 0.05 2.38 -20.95
CA CYS A 140 1.12 3.27 -21.42
C CYS A 140 1.30 4.49 -20.49
N ALA A 141 1.58 4.23 -19.20
CA ALA A 141 1.85 5.28 -18.23
C ALA A 141 2.82 4.75 -17.17
N PRO A 142 3.72 5.60 -16.63
CA PRO A 142 4.68 5.16 -15.61
C PRO A 142 4.01 4.70 -14.32
N PHE A 143 2.85 5.30 -13.99
CA PHE A 143 2.05 4.96 -12.82
C PHE A 143 0.58 4.96 -13.14
N ILE A 144 -0.11 3.93 -12.69
CA ILE A 144 -1.56 3.80 -12.79
C ILE A 144 -2.09 3.48 -11.39
N ARG A 145 -3.09 4.22 -10.92
CA ARG A 145 -3.76 4.03 -9.64
C ARG A 145 -5.26 4.23 -9.77
N PRO A 146 -6.08 3.47 -9.02
CA PRO A 146 -7.48 3.79 -8.86
C PRO A 146 -7.66 5.00 -7.92
N GLU A 147 -8.86 5.59 -7.92
CA GLU A 147 -9.16 6.74 -7.07
C GLU A 147 -9.14 6.41 -5.57
N ASP A 148 -9.39 5.15 -5.19
CA ASP A 148 -9.38 4.67 -3.82
C ASP A 148 -7.99 4.27 -3.31
N TYR A 149 -6.95 4.38 -4.15
CA TYR A 149 -5.56 4.05 -3.83
C TYR A 149 -5.35 2.63 -3.32
N SER A 150 -6.25 1.70 -3.61
CA SER A 150 -6.16 0.32 -3.11
C SER A 150 -5.06 -0.53 -3.77
N TRP A 151 -4.57 -0.09 -4.91
CA TRP A 151 -3.46 -0.70 -5.64
C TRP A 151 -2.77 0.29 -6.56
N ARG A 152 -1.60 -0.11 -7.07
CA ARG A 152 -0.90 0.64 -8.11
C ARG A 152 -0.23 -0.29 -9.11
N ILE A 153 -0.07 0.22 -10.34
CA ILE A 153 0.76 -0.39 -11.37
C ILE A 153 1.90 0.58 -11.67
N HIS A 154 3.10 0.04 -11.78
CA HIS A 154 4.27 0.72 -12.33
C HIS A 154 4.68 0.03 -13.61
N VAL A 155 4.85 0.80 -14.69
CA VAL A 155 5.36 0.32 -15.98
C VAL A 155 6.68 1.04 -16.25
N ASP A 156 7.73 0.28 -16.46
CA ASP A 156 9.04 0.83 -16.83
C ASP A 156 9.08 1.16 -18.31
N GLU A 157 9.79 2.23 -18.67
CA GLU A 157 9.97 2.68 -20.05
C GLU A 157 10.49 1.56 -20.97
N GLN A 158 11.43 0.75 -20.47
CA GLN A 158 12.01 -0.37 -21.22
C GLN A 158 10.94 -1.41 -21.62
N MET A 159 9.86 -1.54 -20.86
CA MET A 159 8.76 -2.43 -21.27
C MET A 159 8.07 -1.90 -22.52
N VAL A 160 7.79 -0.59 -22.56
CA VAL A 160 7.17 0.05 -23.72
C VAL A 160 8.10 0.11 -24.92
N GLU A 161 9.39 0.43 -24.70
CA GLU A 161 10.41 0.42 -25.76
C GLU A 161 10.58 -0.94 -26.43
N ARG A 162 10.55 -2.02 -25.65
CA ARG A 162 10.84 -3.39 -26.17
C ARG A 162 9.63 -4.08 -26.78
N TYR A 163 8.43 -3.79 -26.27
CA TYR A 163 7.23 -4.57 -26.55
C TYR A 163 6.07 -3.74 -27.09
N GLY A 164 6.16 -2.41 -27.00
CA GLY A 164 5.16 -1.47 -27.50
C GLY A 164 5.41 -1.02 -28.93
N THR A 165 4.56 -0.11 -29.38
CA THR A 165 4.73 0.61 -30.66
C THR A 165 5.39 1.98 -30.45
N PRO A 166 5.95 2.61 -31.50
CA PRO A 166 6.48 3.97 -31.39
C PRO A 166 5.46 4.98 -30.85
N GLU A 167 4.17 4.85 -31.23
CA GLU A 167 3.10 5.72 -30.76
C GLU A 167 2.83 5.54 -29.27
N GLN A 168 2.93 4.31 -28.77
CA GLN A 168 2.81 4.00 -27.34
C GLN A 168 3.96 4.57 -26.53
N LEU A 169 5.17 4.56 -27.07
CA LEU A 169 6.33 5.20 -26.42
C LEU A 169 6.16 6.72 -26.33
N VAL A 170 5.66 7.35 -27.39
CA VAL A 170 5.32 8.79 -27.37
C VAL A 170 4.26 9.09 -26.31
N GLU A 171 3.21 8.27 -26.22
CA GLU A 171 2.17 8.43 -25.20
C GLU A 171 2.75 8.24 -23.78
N TYR A 172 3.62 7.23 -23.59
CA TYR A 172 4.29 7.01 -22.32
C TYR A 172 5.08 8.26 -21.88
N HIS A 173 5.89 8.85 -22.76
CA HIS A 173 6.64 10.07 -22.46
C HIS A 173 5.70 11.24 -22.12
N ARG A 174 4.58 11.37 -22.83
CA ARG A 174 3.55 12.37 -22.51
C ARG A 174 2.99 12.15 -21.09
N GLN A 175 2.78 10.92 -20.68
CA GLN A 175 2.33 10.60 -19.33
C GLN A 175 3.40 10.88 -18.28
N VAL A 176 4.69 10.65 -18.58
CA VAL A 176 5.80 11.04 -17.72
C VAL A 176 5.80 12.56 -17.50
N GLU A 177 5.66 13.35 -18.57
CA GLU A 177 5.57 14.81 -18.46
C GLU A 177 4.38 15.26 -17.60
N LEU A 178 3.21 14.61 -17.72
CA LEU A 178 2.06 14.89 -16.87
C LEU A 178 2.34 14.62 -15.40
N CYS A 179 3.08 13.55 -15.08
CA CYS A 179 3.47 13.22 -13.70
C CYS A 179 4.39 14.29 -13.07
N GLU A 180 5.08 15.07 -13.90
CA GLU A 180 5.94 16.16 -13.44
C GLU A 180 5.18 17.48 -13.19
N THR A 181 3.90 17.57 -13.60
CA THR A 181 3.11 18.78 -13.39
C THR A 181 2.82 19.04 -11.90
N PRO A 182 2.73 20.32 -11.48
CA PRO A 182 2.40 20.67 -10.10
C PRO A 182 1.08 20.07 -9.61
N GLU A 183 0.08 19.97 -10.48
CA GLU A 183 -1.23 19.41 -10.18
C GLU A 183 -1.15 17.90 -9.88
N TYR A 184 -0.38 17.17 -10.69
CA TYR A 184 -0.16 15.75 -10.48
C TYR A 184 0.64 15.51 -9.19
N LYS A 185 1.74 16.28 -9.00
CA LYS A 185 2.57 16.19 -7.79
C LYS A 185 1.80 16.53 -6.53
N ALA A 186 0.88 17.50 -6.58
CA ALA A 186 0.00 17.79 -5.45
C ALA A 186 -0.94 16.62 -5.13
N LYS A 187 -1.50 15.98 -6.17
CA LYS A 187 -2.36 14.80 -6.01
C LYS A 187 -1.59 13.58 -5.51
N ASP A 188 -0.40 13.33 -6.04
CA ASP A 188 0.46 12.22 -5.62
C ASP A 188 1.17 12.49 -4.29
N GLY A 189 1.50 13.75 -4.01
CA GLY A 189 2.07 14.20 -2.73
C GLY A 189 1.16 13.90 -1.54
N MET A 190 -0.16 13.87 -1.75
CA MET A 190 -1.11 13.39 -0.77
C MET A 190 -0.88 11.91 -0.44
N GLY A 191 -0.73 11.06 -1.45
CA GLY A 191 -0.44 9.63 -1.26
C GLY A 191 0.91 9.42 -0.58
N SER A 192 1.94 10.17 -1.01
CA SER A 192 3.28 10.13 -0.41
C SER A 192 3.28 10.60 1.04
N MET A 193 2.54 11.66 1.36
CA MET A 193 2.42 12.16 2.74
C MET A 193 1.67 11.15 3.62
N LEU A 194 0.58 10.57 3.13
CA LEU A 194 -0.15 9.52 3.83
C LEU A 194 0.75 8.29 4.06
N PHE A 195 1.55 7.93 3.06
CA PHE A 195 2.55 6.87 3.18
C PHE A 195 3.57 7.17 4.29
N HIS A 196 4.17 8.35 4.30
CA HIS A 196 5.14 8.74 5.33
C HIS A 196 4.51 8.82 6.72
N LEU A 197 3.31 9.35 6.84
CA LEU A 197 2.58 9.40 8.10
C LEU A 197 2.19 8.02 8.61
N SER A 198 1.83 7.09 7.72
CA SER A 198 1.47 5.72 8.10
C SER A 198 2.68 4.88 8.54
N HIS A 199 3.88 5.19 8.01
CA HIS A 199 5.13 4.52 8.37
C HIS A 199 5.90 5.25 9.49
N ALA A 200 5.43 6.38 9.95
CA ALA A 200 5.95 7.08 11.11
C ALA A 200 5.63 6.29 12.41
N ASN A 201 6.17 5.06 12.48
CA ASN A 201 6.20 4.31 13.74
C ASN A 201 7.12 4.98 14.76
N ASP A 202 7.88 5.98 14.35
CA ASP A 202 8.84 6.70 15.13
C ASP A 202 8.41 8.17 15.21
N VAL A 203 8.34 8.69 16.41
CA VAL A 203 8.01 10.10 16.68
C VAL A 203 8.99 11.01 15.94
N ASP A 204 10.26 10.61 15.86
CA ASP A 204 11.28 11.38 15.14
C ASP A 204 11.03 11.46 13.64
N GLN A 205 10.48 10.41 13.01
CA GLN A 205 10.09 10.46 11.59
C GLN A 205 8.86 11.32 11.36
N ALA A 206 7.88 11.29 12.26
CA ALA A 206 6.72 12.16 12.16
C ALA A 206 7.12 13.64 12.32
N TRP A 207 8.07 13.95 13.18
CA TRP A 207 8.60 15.30 13.35
C TRP A 207 9.44 15.74 12.13
N ALA A 208 10.23 14.86 11.55
CA ALA A 208 10.96 15.14 10.31
C ALA A 208 10.04 15.42 9.11
N THR A 209 8.78 15.01 9.18
CA THR A 209 7.73 15.26 8.17
C THR A 209 6.77 16.38 8.53
N SER A 210 7.04 17.18 9.59
CA SER A 210 6.24 18.35 9.96
C SER A 210 6.00 19.27 8.76
N ARG A 211 4.75 19.66 8.55
CA ARG A 211 4.33 20.49 7.43
C ARG A 211 3.72 21.80 7.93
N THR A 212 3.78 22.81 7.08
CA THR A 212 3.04 24.05 7.34
C THR A 212 1.53 23.78 7.36
N ARG A 213 0.76 24.69 7.93
CA ARG A 213 -0.69 24.58 7.95
C ARG A 213 -1.27 24.58 6.54
N GLU A 214 -0.71 25.39 5.66
CA GLU A 214 -1.12 25.53 4.27
C GLU A 214 -0.93 24.23 3.50
N GLU A 215 0.21 23.56 3.71
CA GLU A 215 0.49 22.24 3.09
C GLU A 215 -0.48 21.17 3.60
N LEU A 216 -0.77 21.16 4.92
CA LEU A 216 -1.70 20.21 5.51
C LEU A 216 -3.15 20.47 5.07
N ASP A 217 -3.57 21.74 4.99
CA ASP A 217 -4.91 22.12 4.54
C ASP A 217 -5.17 21.69 3.10
N GLN A 218 -4.16 21.73 2.21
CA GLN A 218 -4.27 21.23 0.83
C GLN A 218 -4.64 19.74 0.74
N VAL A 219 -4.32 18.98 1.75
CA VAL A 219 -4.61 17.55 1.83
C VAL A 219 -5.89 17.29 2.60
N VAL A 220 -6.04 17.92 3.76
CA VAL A 220 -7.15 17.66 4.68
C VAL A 220 -8.47 18.14 4.08
N GLU A 221 -8.50 19.32 3.49
CA GLU A 221 -9.76 19.90 2.99
C GLU A 221 -10.40 19.08 1.86
N PRO A 222 -9.66 18.63 0.81
CA PRO A 222 -10.22 17.74 -0.21
C PRO A 222 -10.72 16.42 0.38
N PHE A 223 -9.99 15.82 1.31
CA PHE A 223 -10.39 14.59 1.98
C PHE A 223 -11.69 14.76 2.79
N VAL A 224 -11.79 15.82 3.57
CA VAL A 224 -13.00 16.16 4.35
C VAL A 224 -14.20 16.35 3.42
N GLN A 225 -14.02 17.11 2.33
CA GLN A 225 -15.08 17.35 1.35
C GLN A 225 -15.52 16.05 0.66
N ALA A 226 -14.58 15.19 0.25
CA ALA A 226 -14.89 13.91 -0.36
C ALA A 226 -15.69 13.01 0.58
N LYS A 227 -15.25 12.87 1.84
CA LYS A 227 -15.98 12.06 2.84
C LYS A 227 -17.37 12.62 3.16
N ARG A 228 -17.53 13.94 3.25
CA ARG A 228 -18.84 14.58 3.44
C ARG A 228 -19.76 14.34 2.26
N HIS A 229 -19.23 14.47 1.05
CA HIS A 229 -20.00 14.25 -0.18
C HIS A 229 -20.51 12.81 -0.31
N THR A 230 -19.72 11.82 0.11
CA THR A 230 -20.10 10.40 0.09
C THR A 230 -21.00 9.98 1.26
N GLY A 231 -21.31 10.89 2.19
CA GLY A 231 -22.08 10.57 3.40
C GLY A 231 -21.33 9.71 4.43
N GLN A 232 -20.03 9.50 4.25
CA GLN A 232 -19.18 8.71 5.16
C GLN A 232 -18.61 9.52 6.33
N TRP A 233 -18.93 10.83 6.40
CA TRP A 233 -18.46 11.71 7.46
C TRP A 233 -19.25 11.49 8.75
N THR A 234 -18.56 11.08 9.82
CA THR A 234 -19.15 10.78 11.12
C THR A 234 -19.03 11.98 12.08
N GLN A 235 -19.74 11.95 13.22
CA GLN A 235 -19.55 12.93 14.29
C GLN A 235 -18.14 12.91 14.87
N GLU A 236 -17.53 11.76 14.90
CA GLU A 236 -16.16 11.58 15.38
C GLU A 236 -15.14 12.15 14.40
N ASP A 237 -15.37 12.00 13.09
CA ASP A 237 -14.54 12.66 12.07
C ASP A 237 -14.62 14.18 12.22
N GLU A 238 -15.82 14.72 12.49
CA GLU A 238 -16.01 16.15 12.77
C GLU A 238 -15.24 16.59 14.01
N ALA A 239 -15.32 15.84 15.11
CA ALA A 239 -14.57 16.15 16.32
C ALA A 239 -13.05 16.13 16.08
N GLY A 240 -12.54 15.14 15.37
CA GLY A 240 -11.13 15.05 14.98
C GLY A 240 -10.70 16.23 14.09
N TYR A 241 -11.54 16.60 13.12
CA TYR A 241 -11.28 17.74 12.25
C TYR A 241 -11.26 19.06 13.02
N GLN A 242 -12.16 19.27 13.97
CA GLN A 242 -12.15 20.47 14.83
C GLN A 242 -10.89 20.55 15.70
N LEU A 243 -10.43 19.41 16.23
CA LEU A 243 -9.16 19.36 16.96
C LEU A 243 -7.98 19.72 16.06
N TYR A 244 -7.96 19.24 14.81
CA TYR A 244 -6.96 19.64 13.82
C TYR A 244 -7.00 21.15 13.56
N ARG A 245 -8.17 21.71 13.34
CA ARG A 245 -8.35 23.16 13.05
C ARG A 245 -7.90 24.05 14.20
N GLN A 246 -8.04 23.60 15.43
CA GLN A 246 -7.68 24.35 16.64
C GLN A 246 -6.21 24.18 17.04
N GLU A 247 -5.52 23.15 16.53
CA GLU A 247 -4.14 22.87 16.90
C GLU A 247 -3.19 23.96 16.39
N THR A 248 -2.43 24.54 17.28
CA THR A 248 -1.45 25.60 16.97
C THR A 248 -0.03 25.07 16.82
N ASP A 249 0.27 23.98 17.51
CA ASP A 249 1.57 23.30 17.44
C ASP A 249 1.70 22.55 16.10
N PRO A 250 2.71 22.85 15.25
CA PRO A 250 2.88 22.23 13.94
C PRO A 250 3.05 20.72 14.01
N GLU A 251 3.78 20.21 14.99
CA GLU A 251 4.06 18.78 15.16
C GLU A 251 2.78 18.05 15.57
N LYS A 252 2.09 18.56 16.59
CA LYS A 252 0.80 17.99 17.01
C LYS A 252 -0.26 18.07 15.93
N ARG A 253 -0.25 19.12 15.11
CA ARG A 253 -1.14 19.28 13.96
C ARG A 253 -0.90 18.19 12.91
N THR A 254 0.35 17.89 12.59
CA THR A 254 0.70 16.79 11.66
C THR A 254 0.21 15.46 12.19
N PHE A 255 0.32 15.19 13.49
CA PHE A 255 -0.25 13.99 14.11
C PHE A 255 -1.78 13.95 14.05
N ARG A 256 -2.45 15.07 14.17
CA ARG A 256 -3.93 15.12 14.02
C ARG A 256 -4.36 14.79 12.59
N VAL A 257 -3.59 15.20 11.58
CA VAL A 257 -3.82 14.79 10.19
C VAL A 257 -3.65 13.29 10.04
N TRP A 258 -2.57 12.73 10.56
CA TRP A 258 -2.36 11.29 10.57
C TRP A 258 -3.54 10.53 11.20
N TYR A 259 -4.03 11.00 12.32
CA TYR A 259 -5.18 10.43 13.01
C TYR A 259 -6.47 10.50 12.19
N LEU A 260 -6.72 11.66 11.58
CA LEU A 260 -7.93 11.91 10.79
C LEU A 260 -8.01 11.07 9.52
N ILE A 261 -6.90 10.92 8.82
CA ILE A 261 -6.85 10.41 7.46
C ILE A 261 -6.29 8.98 7.41
N ALA A 262 -5.20 8.73 8.10
CA ALA A 262 -4.47 7.48 7.92
C ALA A 262 -4.89 6.36 8.88
N ASN A 263 -5.23 6.66 10.15
CA ASN A 263 -5.49 5.63 11.19
C ASN A 263 -5.24 4.18 10.72
N PRO A 264 -3.97 3.84 10.38
CA PRO A 264 -3.64 2.68 9.53
C PRO A 264 -3.96 1.34 10.20
N ARG A 265 -4.14 1.35 11.50
CA ARG A 265 -4.39 0.14 12.27
C ARG A 265 -5.87 -0.08 12.57
N GLY A 266 -6.76 0.83 12.15
CA GLY A 266 -8.18 0.77 12.53
C GLY A 266 -8.38 0.73 14.06
N LEU A 267 -7.38 1.24 14.81
CA LEU A 267 -7.40 1.18 16.26
C LEU A 267 -8.54 2.03 16.81
N PRO A 268 -9.17 1.61 17.93
CA PRO A 268 -10.14 2.44 18.63
C PRO A 268 -9.53 3.82 18.91
N LYS A 269 -10.25 4.88 18.58
CA LYS A 269 -9.79 6.26 18.67
C LYS A 269 -9.27 6.63 20.08
N GLU A 270 -9.92 6.09 21.10
CA GLU A 270 -9.49 6.28 22.49
C GLU A 270 -8.10 5.68 22.79
N PHE A 271 -7.78 4.56 22.13
CA PHE A 271 -6.47 3.92 22.29
C PHE A 271 -5.39 4.75 21.60
N VAL A 272 -5.64 5.19 20.37
CA VAL A 272 -4.69 6.05 19.62
C VAL A 272 -4.46 7.36 20.36
N GLN A 273 -5.50 7.97 20.91
CA GLN A 273 -5.38 9.20 21.68
C GLN A 273 -4.54 9.00 22.96
N LYS A 274 -4.76 7.91 23.69
CA LYS A 274 -3.96 7.56 24.86
C LYS A 274 -2.50 7.27 24.51
N GLU A 275 -2.25 6.58 23.37
CA GLU A 275 -0.89 6.32 22.90
C GLU A 275 -0.18 7.61 22.49
N LEU A 276 -0.87 8.52 21.81
CA LEU A 276 -0.34 9.83 21.45
C LEU A 276 -0.03 10.69 22.70
N GLU A 277 -0.96 10.76 23.65
CA GLU A 277 -0.75 11.49 24.91
C GLU A 277 0.40 10.91 25.72
N PHE A 278 0.56 9.57 25.74
CA PHE A 278 1.68 8.89 26.37
C PHE A 278 3.00 9.25 25.70
N ARG A 279 3.06 9.23 24.36
CA ARG A 279 4.25 9.59 23.60
C ARG A 279 4.63 11.04 23.77
N TRP A 280 3.66 11.98 23.79
CA TRP A 280 3.92 13.38 24.05
C TRP A 280 4.45 13.64 25.48
N LYS A 281 4.10 12.82 26.45
CA LYS A 281 4.68 12.88 27.81
C LYS A 281 6.12 12.38 27.88
N LEU A 282 6.46 11.38 27.03
CA LEU A 282 7.82 10.85 26.96
C LEU A 282 8.80 11.80 26.24
N PHE A 283 8.29 12.66 25.38
CA PHE A 283 9.07 13.64 24.62
C PHE A 283 8.56 15.05 24.92
N PRO A 284 8.84 15.58 26.14
CA PRO A 284 8.49 16.96 26.45
C PRO A 284 9.23 17.88 25.50
N GLU A 285 8.55 18.95 25.11
CA GLU A 285 8.96 19.98 24.14
C GLU A 285 10.47 20.23 24.19
N LYS A 286 11.14 20.16 23.03
CA LYS A 286 12.45 20.76 22.86
C LYS A 286 12.28 22.25 23.16
N LYS A 287 12.64 22.66 24.36
CA LYS A 287 12.83 24.09 24.66
C LYS A 287 13.96 24.55 23.76
N GLU A 288 13.64 25.53 22.87
CA GLU A 288 14.63 26.28 22.13
C GLU A 288 15.69 26.90 23.05
#